data_4c2759a30c66ea76ae0e014f110684a6
#
_entry.id   4c2759a30c66ea76ae0e014f110684a6
#
_cell.length_a   1.000
_cell.length_b   1.000
_cell.length_c   1.000
_cell.angle_alpha   90.00
_cell.angle_beta   90.00
_cell.angle_gamma   90.00
#
_symmetry.space_group_name_H-M   'P 1'
#
loop_
_entity.id
_entity.type
_entity.pdbx_description
1 polymer ?
#
loop_
_entity_poly.entity_id
_entity_poly.type
_entity_poly.pdbx_seq_one_letter_code
_entity_poly.pdbx_strand_id
1 'polypeptide(L)'
;VVVKGNASIYQMNAEGLVATVQGSALAKLGTLADVLNQLPFLNVLADAVQVLGRGEPLIYVNGRRLSHPKELAEIKASQVKQVQVILNPGSKYPSNVTSVVRITTIRTHGNGLSGMAQASTRVNKRFSHDEYLSLNYRKGGLDIFATMYYADRKSWQEQSNNLAFTHNSKSYRAQMDGNQTWHGQ
;
A
#
# COMPACT_ATOMS: atom_id res chain seq x y z
N VAL A 1 21.36 -5.74 38.61
CA VAL A 1 20.71 -4.88 37.60
C VAL A 1 20.79 -5.61 36.28
N VAL A 2 19.66 -6.18 35.79
CA VAL A 2 19.60 -6.82 34.48
C VAL A 2 19.29 -5.70 33.49
N VAL A 3 20.30 -5.26 32.75
CA VAL A 3 20.10 -4.35 31.60
C VAL A 3 19.54 -5.19 30.46
N LYS A 4 18.23 -5.13 30.22
CA LYS A 4 17.62 -5.62 28.99
C LYS A 4 18.03 -4.68 27.87
N GLY A 5 19.03 -5.09 27.08
CA GLY A 5 19.36 -4.40 25.84
C GLY A 5 18.14 -4.42 24.91
N ASN A 6 17.66 -3.28 24.46
CA ASN A 6 16.67 -3.20 23.39
C ASN A 6 17.30 -3.80 22.14
N ALA A 7 16.78 -4.94 21.68
CA ALA A 7 17.15 -5.47 20.37
C ALA A 7 16.89 -4.40 19.31
N SER A 8 17.83 -4.21 18.39
CA SER A 8 17.68 -3.25 17.29
C SER A 8 16.41 -3.57 16.50
N ILE A 9 15.54 -2.60 16.36
CA ILE A 9 14.29 -2.73 15.58
C ILE A 9 14.60 -3.02 14.12
N TYR A 10 15.71 -2.48 13.61
CA TYR A 10 16.14 -2.62 12.23
C TYR A 10 17.45 -3.36 12.15
N GLN A 11 17.52 -4.33 11.24
CA GLN A 11 18.73 -5.09 10.92
C GLN A 11 18.90 -5.13 9.40
N MET A 12 20.11 -4.82 8.93
CA MET A 12 20.45 -5.00 7.53
C MET A 12 21.11 -6.37 7.34
N ASN A 13 20.67 -7.10 6.33
CA ASN A 13 21.29 -8.34 5.90
C ASN A 13 21.63 -8.28 4.41
N ALA A 14 22.18 -9.36 3.84
CA ALA A 14 22.56 -9.41 2.43
C ALA A 14 21.40 -9.20 1.44
N GLU A 15 20.16 -9.53 1.84
CA GLU A 15 18.97 -9.37 1.01
C GLU A 15 18.33 -7.97 1.15
N GLY A 16 18.53 -7.29 2.29
CA GLY A 16 17.95 -5.98 2.55
C GLY A 16 17.70 -5.69 4.02
N LEU A 17 16.64 -4.98 4.32
CA LEU A 17 16.25 -4.53 5.66
C LEU A 17 15.27 -5.51 6.30
N VAL A 18 15.51 -5.90 7.53
CA VAL A 18 14.55 -6.62 8.38
C VAL A 18 14.16 -5.73 9.55
N ALA A 19 12.86 -5.45 9.68
CA ALA A 19 12.30 -4.69 10.80
C ALA A 19 11.50 -5.62 11.71
N THR A 20 11.87 -5.69 12.98
CA THR A 20 11.13 -6.43 14.01
C THR A 20 10.04 -5.54 14.57
N VAL A 21 8.78 -5.90 14.30
CA VAL A 21 7.60 -5.15 14.74
C VAL A 21 7.14 -5.62 16.11
N GLN A 22 7.07 -6.94 16.30
CA GLN A 22 6.63 -7.55 17.55
C GLN A 22 7.50 -7.09 18.74
N GLY A 23 6.87 -6.57 19.79
CA GLY A 23 7.57 -6.08 20.97
C GLY A 23 8.27 -4.73 20.82
N SER A 24 8.17 -4.08 19.65
CA SER A 24 8.73 -2.77 19.39
C SER A 24 7.66 -1.65 19.46
N ALA A 25 8.10 -0.40 19.35
CA ALA A 25 7.20 0.75 19.25
C ALA A 25 6.31 0.68 18.01
N LEU A 26 6.76 0.02 16.93
CA LEU A 26 6.00 -0.16 15.69
C LEU A 26 4.71 -0.97 15.89
N ALA A 27 4.68 -1.90 16.84
CA ALA A 27 3.48 -2.69 17.16
C ALA A 27 2.33 -1.87 17.76
N LYS A 28 2.62 -0.65 18.23
CA LYS A 28 1.63 0.27 18.80
C LYS A 28 0.96 1.18 17.76
N LEU A 29 1.43 1.15 16.52
CA LEU A 29 0.80 1.83 15.40
C LEU A 29 -0.55 1.18 15.07
N GLY A 30 -1.41 1.87 14.32
CA GLY A 30 -2.75 1.40 14.01
C GLY A 30 -2.75 0.18 13.09
N THR A 31 -2.26 0.34 11.88
CA THR A 31 -2.33 -0.65 10.80
C THR A 31 -0.95 -1.04 10.28
N LEU A 32 -0.91 -2.09 9.47
CA LEU A 32 0.32 -2.46 8.76
C LEU A 32 0.77 -1.34 7.81
N ALA A 33 -0.15 -0.60 7.20
CA ALA A 33 0.19 0.55 6.34
C ALA A 33 0.99 1.61 7.13
N ASP A 34 0.57 1.90 8.37
CA ASP A 34 1.29 2.83 9.26
C ASP A 34 2.68 2.30 9.61
N VAL A 35 2.81 0.99 9.85
CA VAL A 35 4.11 0.35 10.09
C VAL A 35 5.03 0.53 8.88
N LEU A 36 4.52 0.21 7.68
CA LEU A 36 5.32 0.33 6.44
C LEU A 36 5.80 1.75 6.20
N ASN A 37 4.97 2.75 6.51
CA ASN A 37 5.32 4.16 6.34
C ASN A 37 6.41 4.65 7.32
N GLN A 38 6.65 3.93 8.41
CA GLN A 38 7.73 4.21 9.37
C GLN A 38 9.05 3.50 9.02
N LEU A 39 9.03 2.60 8.03
CA LEU A 39 10.22 1.86 7.66
C LEU A 39 11.11 2.64 6.71
N PRO A 40 12.45 2.58 6.88
CA PRO A 40 13.38 3.12 5.91
C PRO A 40 13.14 2.54 4.51
N PHE A 41 13.33 3.35 3.49
CA PHE A 41 13.16 3.01 2.08
C PHE A 41 11.72 2.81 1.61
N LEU A 42 10.72 2.83 2.49
CA LEU A 42 9.31 2.69 2.12
C LEU A 42 8.57 4.01 2.25
N ASN A 43 7.59 4.19 1.37
CA ASN A 43 6.62 5.26 1.42
C ASN A 43 5.24 4.69 1.05
N VAL A 44 4.21 5.03 1.82
CA VAL A 44 2.83 4.60 1.56
C VAL A 44 2.00 5.82 1.22
N LEU A 45 1.53 5.90 -0.03
CA LEU A 45 0.73 6.99 -0.55
C LEU A 45 -0.59 6.43 -1.10
N ALA A 46 -1.72 6.87 -0.56
CA ALA A 46 -3.05 6.49 -1.04
C ALA A 46 -3.18 4.96 -1.25
N ASP A 47 -2.77 4.17 -0.26
CA ASP A 47 -2.75 2.70 -0.25
C ASP A 47 -1.69 2.04 -1.15
N ALA A 48 -0.95 2.79 -1.96
CA ALA A 48 0.17 2.28 -2.74
C ALA A 48 1.47 2.32 -1.93
N VAL A 49 2.16 1.20 -1.85
CA VAL A 49 3.49 1.10 -1.23
C VAL A 49 4.54 1.33 -2.30
N GLN A 50 5.49 2.19 -2.01
CA GLN A 50 6.61 2.47 -2.90
C GLN A 50 7.94 2.27 -2.17
N VAL A 51 8.91 1.70 -2.86
CA VAL A 51 10.30 1.64 -2.42
C VAL A 51 11.07 2.77 -3.09
N LEU A 52 11.74 3.59 -2.29
CA LEU A 52 12.49 4.76 -2.77
C LEU A 52 13.47 4.37 -3.87
N GLY A 53 13.34 5.01 -5.03
CA GLY A 53 14.18 4.77 -6.20
C GLY A 53 13.92 3.45 -6.95
N ARG A 54 12.90 2.66 -6.55
CA ARG A 54 12.61 1.34 -7.15
C ARG A 54 11.15 1.14 -7.58
N GLY A 55 10.24 2.07 -7.21
CA GLY A 55 8.82 1.98 -7.54
C GLY A 55 8.05 1.00 -6.64
N GLU A 56 7.00 0.41 -7.17
CA GLU A 56 6.12 -0.50 -6.42
C GLU A 56 6.78 -1.87 -6.18
N PRO A 57 6.88 -2.32 -4.91
CA PRO A 57 7.40 -3.64 -4.60
C PRO A 57 6.34 -4.73 -4.79
N LEU A 58 6.80 -5.94 -4.99
CA LEU A 58 5.95 -7.11 -4.86
C LEU A 58 5.76 -7.44 -3.37
N ILE A 59 4.52 -7.44 -2.89
CA ILE A 59 4.23 -7.60 -1.46
C ILE A 59 3.71 -9.01 -1.17
N TYR A 60 4.24 -9.63 -0.13
CA TYR A 60 3.80 -10.92 0.40
C TYR A 60 3.42 -10.83 1.87
N VAL A 61 2.28 -11.40 2.22
CA VAL A 61 1.84 -11.57 3.60
C VAL A 61 1.77 -13.08 3.90
N ASN A 62 2.58 -13.54 4.83
CA ASN A 62 2.71 -14.97 5.20
C ASN A 62 2.96 -15.89 3.99
N GLY A 63 3.72 -15.43 3.01
CA GLY A 63 4.02 -16.17 1.77
C GLY A 63 2.96 -16.07 0.67
N ARG A 64 1.79 -15.50 0.93
CA ARG A 64 0.77 -15.19 -0.08
C ARG A 64 1.01 -13.81 -0.67
N ARG A 65 0.97 -13.70 -1.99
CA ARG A 65 1.03 -12.40 -2.66
C ARG A 65 -0.19 -11.55 -2.27
N LEU A 66 0.05 -10.28 -1.99
CA LEU A 66 -1.00 -9.30 -1.75
C LEU A 66 -1.86 -9.16 -3.01
N SER A 67 -3.17 -9.30 -2.87
CA SER A 67 -4.11 -9.19 -3.98
C SER A 67 -4.55 -7.75 -4.22
N HIS A 68 -4.74 -7.00 -3.13
CA HIS A 68 -5.19 -5.61 -3.20
C HIS A 68 -4.55 -4.78 -2.07
N PRO A 69 -4.12 -3.53 -2.34
CA PRO A 69 -3.48 -2.66 -1.33
C PRO A 69 -4.31 -2.42 -0.07
N LYS A 70 -5.63 -2.41 -0.17
CA LYS A 70 -6.54 -2.25 0.99
C LYS A 70 -6.36 -3.32 2.08
N GLU A 71 -5.83 -4.51 1.72
CA GLU A 71 -5.50 -5.56 2.69
C GLU A 71 -4.47 -5.08 3.75
N LEU A 72 -3.64 -4.10 3.42
CA LEU A 72 -2.65 -3.55 4.36
C LEU A 72 -3.32 -2.81 5.53
N ALA A 73 -4.48 -2.20 5.30
CA ALA A 73 -5.26 -1.52 6.33
C ALA A 73 -6.03 -2.50 7.23
N GLU A 74 -6.28 -3.73 6.77
CA GLU A 74 -6.97 -4.76 7.55
C GLU A 74 -6.07 -5.36 8.64
N ILE A 75 -4.76 -5.41 8.40
CA ILE A 75 -3.80 -6.02 9.30
C ILE A 75 -3.41 -4.99 10.36
N LYS A 76 -3.70 -5.29 11.63
CA LYS A 76 -3.27 -4.45 12.74
C LYS A 76 -1.76 -4.54 12.96
N ALA A 77 -1.11 -3.44 13.27
CA ALA A 77 0.32 -3.39 13.57
C ALA A 77 0.72 -4.40 14.67
N SER A 78 -0.14 -4.57 15.69
CA SER A 78 0.06 -5.53 16.79
C SER A 78 0.08 -7.00 16.35
N GLN A 79 -0.45 -7.31 15.17
CA GLN A 79 -0.45 -8.65 14.59
C GLN A 79 0.78 -8.91 13.72
N VAL A 80 1.59 -7.89 13.44
CA VAL A 80 2.79 -8.02 12.62
C VAL A 80 3.96 -8.49 13.48
N LYS A 81 4.61 -9.58 13.07
CA LYS A 81 5.83 -10.07 13.68
C LYS A 81 7.06 -9.33 13.18
N GLN A 82 7.22 -9.32 11.87
CA GLN A 82 8.36 -8.67 11.21
C GLN A 82 8.01 -8.28 9.77
N VAL A 83 8.71 -7.29 9.25
CA VAL A 83 8.68 -6.86 7.86
C VAL A 83 10.09 -6.96 7.30
N GLN A 84 10.25 -7.60 6.15
CA GLN A 84 11.51 -7.68 5.42
C GLN A 84 11.37 -6.94 4.09
N VAL A 85 12.25 -5.97 3.86
CA VAL A 85 12.34 -5.22 2.60
C VAL A 85 13.54 -5.73 1.83
N ILE A 86 13.29 -6.47 0.76
CA ILE A 86 14.32 -7.06 -0.11
C ILE A 86 14.57 -6.10 -1.25
N LEU A 87 15.73 -5.49 -1.26
CA LEU A 87 16.13 -4.52 -2.28
C LEU A 87 16.69 -5.16 -3.54
N ASN A 88 17.24 -6.36 -3.43
CA ASN A 88 17.79 -7.13 -4.55
C ASN A 88 17.14 -8.51 -4.59
N PRO A 89 15.97 -8.64 -5.24
CA PRO A 89 15.16 -9.88 -5.16
C PRO A 89 15.73 -10.97 -6.03
N GLY A 90 16.85 -11.23 -6.34
CA GLY A 90 17.47 -12.36 -7.03
C GLY A 90 16.56 -13.14 -8.00
N SER A 91 17.03 -14.28 -8.49
CA SER A 91 16.34 -15.11 -9.50
C SER A 91 15.08 -15.84 -9.03
N LYS A 92 14.72 -15.72 -7.74
CA LYS A 92 13.49 -16.30 -7.18
C LYS A 92 12.22 -15.56 -7.60
N TYR A 93 12.37 -14.35 -8.14
CA TYR A 93 11.28 -13.45 -8.52
C TYR A 93 11.35 -13.14 -10.02
N PRO A 94 10.22 -12.75 -10.63
CA PRO A 94 10.21 -12.31 -12.02
C PRO A 94 11.20 -11.18 -12.28
N SER A 95 11.79 -11.13 -13.46
CA SER A 95 12.85 -10.18 -13.83
C SER A 95 12.44 -8.71 -13.80
N ASN A 96 11.14 -8.43 -13.87
CA ASN A 96 10.56 -7.08 -13.77
C ASN A 96 10.34 -6.60 -12.32
N VAL A 97 10.62 -7.46 -11.32
CA VAL A 97 10.46 -7.11 -9.90
C VAL A 97 11.75 -6.48 -9.38
N THR A 98 11.69 -5.22 -9.03
CA THR A 98 12.84 -4.43 -8.54
C THR A 98 13.04 -4.53 -7.02
N SER A 99 11.97 -4.87 -6.28
CA SER A 99 11.98 -4.98 -4.82
C SER A 99 10.83 -5.84 -4.32
N VAL A 100 11.00 -6.43 -3.14
CA VAL A 100 9.97 -7.29 -2.52
C VAL A 100 9.83 -6.92 -1.05
N VAL A 101 8.59 -6.84 -0.58
CA VAL A 101 8.27 -6.67 0.84
C VAL A 101 7.60 -7.94 1.36
N ARG A 102 8.24 -8.60 2.32
CA ARG A 102 7.69 -9.78 3.00
C ARG A 102 7.21 -9.40 4.38
N ILE A 103 5.97 -9.68 4.65
CA ILE A 103 5.34 -9.42 5.94
C ILE A 103 5.01 -10.75 6.59
N THR A 104 5.50 -10.94 7.80
CA THR A 104 5.18 -12.09 8.63
C THR A 104 4.31 -11.62 9.78
N THR A 105 3.12 -12.18 9.91
CA THR A 105 2.24 -11.88 11.04
C THR A 105 2.46 -12.88 12.19
N ILE A 106 2.08 -12.46 13.38
CA ILE A 106 1.98 -13.34 14.54
C ILE A 106 0.81 -14.29 14.24
N ARG A 107 1.08 -15.57 14.21
CA ARG A 107 0.00 -16.57 14.12
C ARG A 107 -0.81 -16.52 15.41
N THR A 108 -1.92 -15.81 15.40
CA THR A 108 -2.93 -15.98 16.44
C THR A 108 -3.50 -17.38 16.28
N HIS A 109 -3.34 -18.21 17.31
CA HIS A 109 -3.90 -19.56 17.37
C HIS A 109 -5.42 -19.44 17.58
N GLY A 110 -6.15 -19.05 16.52
CA GLY A 110 -7.60 -18.94 16.56
C GLY A 110 -8.21 -19.52 15.30
N ASN A 111 -9.13 -20.48 15.47
CA ASN A 111 -10.06 -20.85 14.42
C ASN A 111 -11.15 -19.78 14.34
N GLY A 112 -11.61 -19.46 13.15
CA GLY A 112 -12.69 -18.49 12.99
C GLY A 112 -12.82 -17.92 11.60
N LEU A 113 -13.84 -17.11 11.45
CA LEU A 113 -14.10 -16.31 10.27
C LEU A 113 -13.79 -14.86 10.62
N SER A 114 -13.06 -14.18 9.76
CA SER A 114 -12.82 -12.74 9.81
C SER A 114 -12.95 -12.14 8.42
N GLY A 115 -13.24 -10.87 8.35
CA GLY A 115 -13.35 -10.19 7.07
C GLY A 115 -13.56 -8.69 7.24
N MET A 116 -13.49 -7.98 6.14
CA MET A 116 -13.75 -6.56 6.03
C MET A 116 -14.60 -6.29 4.79
N ALA A 117 -15.56 -5.39 4.94
CA ALA A 117 -16.31 -4.80 3.83
C ALA A 117 -16.11 -3.29 3.88
N GLN A 118 -15.72 -2.71 2.77
CA GLN A 118 -15.54 -1.27 2.61
C GLN A 118 -16.22 -0.82 1.33
N ALA A 119 -17.05 0.22 1.44
CA ALA A 119 -17.60 0.92 0.30
C ALA A 119 -17.17 2.39 0.39
N SER A 120 -16.69 2.94 -0.71
CA SER A 120 -16.30 4.34 -0.81
C SER A 120 -17.05 4.99 -1.97
N THR A 121 -17.57 6.17 -1.73
CA THR A 121 -18.24 6.95 -2.76
C THR A 121 -17.58 8.32 -2.88
N ARG A 122 -17.44 8.78 -4.10
CA ARG A 122 -16.92 10.11 -4.39
C ARG A 122 -17.85 10.81 -5.37
N VAL A 123 -18.26 12.01 -5.01
CA VAL A 123 -19.09 12.86 -5.86
C VAL A 123 -18.25 14.08 -6.26
N ASN A 124 -17.86 14.14 -7.52
CA ASN A 124 -17.18 15.29 -8.12
C ASN A 124 -17.72 15.47 -9.54
N LYS A 125 -18.71 16.34 -9.74
CA LYS A 125 -19.49 16.48 -10.98
C LYS A 125 -20.06 15.17 -11.55
N ARG A 126 -19.43 14.02 -11.21
CA ARG A 126 -19.88 12.65 -11.53
C ARG A 126 -19.77 11.76 -10.31
N PHE A 127 -20.64 10.78 -10.21
CA PHE A 127 -20.66 9.78 -9.16
C PHE A 127 -19.66 8.67 -9.49
N SER A 128 -18.80 8.37 -8.55
CA SER A 128 -17.83 7.26 -8.59
C SER A 128 -17.95 6.47 -7.30
N HIS A 129 -17.81 5.15 -7.37
CA HIS A 129 -17.83 4.30 -6.20
C HIS A 129 -16.83 3.17 -6.34
N ASP A 130 -16.35 2.69 -5.21
CA ASP A 130 -15.53 1.50 -5.12
C ASP A 130 -15.94 0.67 -3.92
N GLU A 131 -15.94 -0.64 -4.11
CA GLU A 131 -16.34 -1.65 -3.15
C GLU A 131 -15.24 -2.67 -2.98
N TYR A 132 -14.97 -3.03 -1.74
CA TYR A 132 -13.97 -4.01 -1.37
C TYR A 132 -14.54 -4.95 -0.31
N LEU A 133 -14.42 -6.25 -0.55
CA LEU A 133 -14.80 -7.29 0.39
C LEU A 133 -13.64 -8.26 0.53
N SER A 134 -13.27 -8.57 1.76
CA SER A 134 -12.35 -9.65 2.10
C SER A 134 -12.96 -10.59 3.12
N LEU A 135 -12.67 -11.87 2.98
CA LEU A 135 -13.06 -12.93 3.91
C LEU A 135 -11.87 -13.85 4.14
N ASN A 136 -11.61 -14.16 5.39
CA ASN A 136 -10.60 -15.13 5.81
C ASN A 136 -11.25 -16.15 6.75
N TYR A 137 -11.19 -17.42 6.37
CA TYR A 137 -11.63 -18.54 7.20
C TYR A 137 -10.45 -19.39 7.59
N ARG A 138 -10.29 -19.62 8.90
CA ARG A 138 -9.22 -20.45 9.45
C ARG A 138 -9.78 -21.53 10.34
N LYS A 139 -9.35 -22.77 10.10
CA LYS A 139 -9.67 -23.92 10.97
C LYS A 139 -8.52 -24.93 10.94
N GLY A 140 -7.89 -25.16 12.09
CA GLY A 140 -6.74 -26.05 12.19
C GLY A 140 -5.57 -25.60 11.32
N GLY A 141 -5.16 -26.43 10.37
CA GLY A 141 -4.12 -26.09 9.37
C GLY A 141 -4.63 -25.44 8.09
N LEU A 142 -5.96 -25.28 7.93
CA LEU A 142 -6.59 -24.69 6.76
C LEU A 142 -6.75 -23.19 6.95
N ASP A 143 -6.30 -22.42 5.94
CA ASP A 143 -6.47 -20.97 5.87
C ASP A 143 -6.97 -20.62 4.47
N ILE A 144 -8.24 -20.19 4.37
CA ILE A 144 -8.90 -19.83 3.11
C ILE A 144 -9.10 -18.32 3.13
N PHE A 145 -8.63 -17.66 2.08
CA PHE A 145 -8.75 -16.23 1.89
C PHE A 145 -9.44 -15.93 0.56
N ALA A 146 -10.43 -15.04 0.57
CA ALA A 146 -11.12 -14.56 -0.61
C ALA A 146 -11.24 -13.04 -0.58
N THR A 147 -10.99 -12.39 -1.71
CA THR A 147 -11.18 -10.95 -1.91
C THR A 147 -11.99 -10.69 -3.15
N MET A 148 -12.83 -9.66 -3.07
CA MET A 148 -13.54 -9.08 -4.20
C MET A 148 -13.34 -7.58 -4.18
N TYR A 149 -13.04 -7.03 -5.34
CA TYR A 149 -12.91 -5.59 -5.54
C TYR A 149 -13.68 -5.19 -6.79
N TYR A 150 -14.52 -4.18 -6.66
CA TYR A 150 -15.22 -3.56 -7.78
C TYR A 150 -15.05 -2.04 -7.69
N ALA A 151 -14.85 -1.40 -8.83
CA ALA A 151 -14.76 0.06 -8.90
C ALA A 151 -15.38 0.58 -10.20
N ASP A 152 -16.27 1.56 -10.09
CA ASP A 152 -16.72 2.41 -11.20
C ASP A 152 -16.14 3.81 -10.97
N ARG A 153 -15.08 4.12 -11.70
CA ARG A 153 -14.37 5.39 -11.59
C ARG A 153 -14.63 6.25 -12.81
N LYS A 154 -15.30 7.37 -12.60
CA LYS A 154 -15.51 8.39 -13.62
C LYS A 154 -14.73 9.62 -13.23
N SER A 155 -13.69 9.97 -13.98
CA SER A 155 -12.97 11.21 -13.79
C SER A 155 -13.38 12.23 -14.85
N TRP A 156 -13.54 13.46 -14.41
CA TRP A 156 -13.74 14.62 -15.27
C TRP A 156 -12.63 15.63 -14.95
N GLN A 157 -11.91 16.02 -15.98
CA GLN A 157 -10.84 16.99 -15.85
C GLN A 157 -11.15 18.18 -16.75
N GLU A 158 -11.23 19.35 -16.16
CA GLU A 158 -11.30 20.63 -16.85
C GLU A 158 -9.91 21.24 -16.83
N GLN A 159 -9.39 21.52 -17.99
CA GLN A 159 -8.11 22.20 -18.15
C GLN A 159 -8.36 23.53 -18.82
N SER A 160 -8.10 24.63 -18.11
CA SER A 160 -8.12 25.97 -18.65
C SER A 160 -6.69 26.52 -18.64
N ASN A 161 -6.17 26.79 -19.82
CA ASN A 161 -4.85 27.39 -20.00
C ASN A 161 -5.02 28.84 -20.46
N ASN A 162 -4.57 29.78 -19.64
CA ASN A 162 -4.52 31.18 -19.96
C ASN A 162 -3.09 31.56 -20.36
N LEU A 163 -2.89 31.89 -21.61
CA LEU A 163 -1.62 32.40 -22.13
C LEU A 163 -1.70 33.91 -22.31
N ALA A 164 -0.81 34.64 -21.68
CA ALA A 164 -0.67 36.08 -21.90
C ALA A 164 0.76 36.37 -22.38
N PHE A 165 0.89 37.04 -23.51
CA PHE A 165 2.19 37.48 -24.00
C PHE A 165 2.09 38.92 -24.55
N THR A 166 3.19 39.64 -24.48
CA THR A 166 3.30 41.00 -24.97
C THR A 166 4.29 41.03 -26.11
N HIS A 167 3.86 41.55 -27.27
CA HIS A 167 4.72 41.75 -28.42
C HIS A 167 4.48 43.18 -28.98
N ASN A 168 5.56 43.95 -29.21
CA ASN A 168 5.50 45.32 -29.68
C ASN A 168 4.55 46.23 -28.89
N SER A 169 4.63 46.20 -27.55
CA SER A 169 3.78 46.98 -26.61
C SER A 169 2.28 46.66 -26.72
N LYS A 170 1.90 45.59 -27.38
CA LYS A 170 0.52 45.08 -27.41
C LYS A 170 0.44 43.79 -26.62
N SER A 171 -0.56 43.70 -25.73
CA SER A 171 -0.83 42.49 -24.92
C SER A 171 -1.83 41.60 -25.65
N TYR A 172 -1.48 40.32 -25.76
CA TYR A 172 -2.33 39.28 -26.32
C TYR A 172 -2.69 38.30 -25.22
N ARG A 173 -3.96 37.88 -25.19
CA ARG A 173 -4.44 36.80 -24.32
C ARG A 173 -5.06 35.72 -25.18
N ALA A 174 -4.64 34.51 -24.97
CA ALA A 174 -5.27 33.31 -25.53
C ALA A 174 -5.76 32.44 -24.37
N GLN A 175 -7.03 32.03 -24.41
CA GLN A 175 -7.62 31.08 -23.48
C GLN A 175 -7.92 29.80 -24.24
N MET A 176 -7.43 28.69 -23.75
CA MET A 176 -7.74 27.33 -24.24
C MET A 176 -8.47 26.57 -23.15
N ASP A 177 -9.70 26.21 -23.40
CA ASP A 177 -10.50 25.36 -22.50
C ASP A 177 -10.62 23.97 -23.12
N GLY A 178 -10.18 22.97 -22.37
CA GLY A 178 -10.24 21.55 -22.77
C GLY A 178 -10.96 20.71 -21.72
N ASN A 179 -11.91 19.89 -22.16
CA ASN A 179 -12.61 18.94 -21.30
C ASN A 179 -12.19 17.52 -21.67
N GLN A 180 -11.65 16.77 -20.73
CA GLN A 180 -11.35 15.35 -20.92
C GLN A 180 -12.19 14.50 -19.97
N THR A 181 -12.81 13.46 -20.50
CA THR A 181 -13.60 12.49 -19.75
C THR A 181 -12.95 11.13 -19.89
N TRP A 182 -12.59 10.52 -18.77
CA TRP A 182 -12.04 9.17 -18.72
C TRP A 182 -13.03 8.23 -18.02
N HIS A 183 -13.24 7.06 -18.62
CA HIS A 183 -13.97 5.96 -18.01
C HIS A 183 -12.94 4.85 -17.72
N GLY A 184 -12.70 4.52 -16.45
CA GLY A 184 -11.89 3.39 -16.02
C GLY A 184 -12.81 2.34 -15.37
N GLN A 185 -12.74 1.12 -15.85
CA GLN A 185 -13.28 -0.07 -15.19
C GLN A 185 -12.17 -0.81 -14.48
#